data_4d2c1eea4bd2076bf6e5b1f02f85271a
#
_entry.id   4d2c1eea4bd2076bf6e5b1f02f85271a
#
_cell.length_a   1.000
_cell.length_b   1.000
_cell.length_c   1.000
_cell.angle_alpha   90.00
_cell.angle_beta   90.00
_cell.angle_gamma   90.00
#
_symmetry.space_group_name_H-M   'P 1'
#
loop_
_entity.id
_entity.type
_entity.pdbx_description
1 polymer ?
#
loop_
_entity_poly.entity_id
_entity_poly.type
_entity_poly.pdbx_seq_one_letter_code
_entity_poly.pdbx_strand_id
1 'polypeptide(L)'
;MNILVINGSPKDERSNTLKLTNAFLAGYREADEKQSLNVETLSVAKLKINPCLGCFACWKNTPGKCCINDDMQMVIEKMLWADITIWSFPLYYYSLPSQLKALMDRQLPLTLPFMRSDTRSGGHPSRYDMSEKKTVLISTCGFYTAESNYDSITAQFDKLCGKQNYTTLFCGQGELFQVPELSKHTEAALSVVRQAGKEYYNGSIREETNTKLKELLFPRDVFERMADASWGISSTGEKEDISLIFTKQMAALYNPAGYKGKDIIFDIDYTDIGKCYRIILKEKESCVLESFIGNPTTIIHTPFSVWKSIAVGEISGSEALMKQLYFIEGDFDLLLKWDEYFGKQQGTDTVKNTPVTNAKTDMRYVLTPWIVFWTAVNFHAFWGAMISLLVCAVLPLLFYKNKRTVYDVLSCSSVSLLSMLLINSSIAVVLPLSYLIFGMMWSISACLKIPLSAEYSMNDYGGDKALRNPLF
;
A
#
# COMPACT_ATOMS: atom_id res chain seq x y z
N MET A 1 12.05 -11.57 21.35
CA MET A 1 12.56 -12.11 20.07
C MET A 1 13.32 -11.02 19.33
N ASN A 2 14.50 -11.36 18.82
CA ASN A 2 15.40 -10.41 18.16
C ASN A 2 15.40 -10.64 16.65
N ILE A 3 15.12 -9.61 15.88
CA ILE A 3 15.15 -9.65 14.41
C ILE A 3 16.24 -8.70 13.90
N LEU A 4 17.10 -9.21 13.05
CA LEU A 4 18.09 -8.43 12.32
C LEU A 4 17.65 -8.30 10.86
N VAL A 5 17.48 -7.07 10.39
CA VAL A 5 17.32 -6.78 8.96
C VAL A 5 18.66 -6.35 8.38
N ILE A 6 19.16 -7.08 7.41
CA ILE A 6 20.33 -6.70 6.61
C ILE A 6 19.82 -6.09 5.32
N ASN A 7 19.78 -4.76 5.27
CA ASN A 7 19.36 -4.02 4.06
C ASN A 7 20.55 -3.89 3.10
N GLY A 8 20.58 -4.73 2.09
CA GLY A 8 21.61 -4.75 1.04
C GLY A 8 21.35 -3.79 -0.13
N SER A 9 20.33 -2.96 -0.06
CA SER A 9 20.03 -2.01 -1.12
C SER A 9 20.98 -0.80 -1.07
N PRO A 10 21.62 -0.40 -2.18
CA PRO A 10 22.39 0.84 -2.24
C PRO A 10 21.50 2.10 -2.11
N LYS A 11 20.21 1.99 -2.29
CA LYS A 11 19.24 3.10 -2.10
C LYS A 11 18.91 3.36 -0.62
N ASP A 12 19.43 2.53 0.30
CA ASP A 12 19.22 2.60 1.75
C ASP A 12 17.73 2.72 2.14
N GLU A 13 17.32 3.76 2.84
CA GLU A 13 15.93 3.99 3.27
C GLU A 13 14.95 4.15 2.10
N ARG A 14 15.43 4.54 0.92
CA ARG A 14 14.63 4.67 -0.30
C ARG A 14 14.47 3.35 -1.06
N SER A 15 14.88 2.24 -0.47
CA SER A 15 14.79 0.92 -1.08
C SER A 15 13.34 0.46 -1.27
N ASN A 16 12.98 0.05 -2.49
CA ASN A 16 11.69 -0.58 -2.76
C ASN A 16 11.55 -1.91 -2.00
N THR A 17 12.62 -2.69 -1.94
CA THR A 17 12.64 -3.95 -1.17
C THR A 17 12.42 -3.71 0.32
N LEU A 18 12.95 -2.62 0.88
CA LEU A 18 12.74 -2.29 2.29
C LEU A 18 11.27 -1.96 2.59
N LYS A 19 10.50 -1.45 1.62
CA LYS A 19 9.04 -1.28 1.77
C LYS A 19 8.35 -2.62 2.01
N LEU A 20 8.71 -3.67 1.26
CA LEU A 20 8.19 -5.02 1.48
C LEU A 20 8.60 -5.54 2.85
N THR A 21 9.89 -5.38 3.22
CA THR A 21 10.41 -5.79 4.52
C THR A 21 9.68 -5.11 5.67
N ASN A 22 9.42 -3.82 5.56
CA ASN A 22 8.67 -3.07 6.57
C ASN A 22 7.21 -3.52 6.66
N ALA A 23 6.56 -3.85 5.53
CA ALA A 23 5.21 -4.40 5.52
C ALA A 23 5.17 -5.78 6.20
N PHE A 24 6.14 -6.66 5.92
CA PHE A 24 6.29 -7.95 6.58
C PHE A 24 6.46 -7.80 8.10
N LEU A 25 7.37 -6.92 8.53
CA LEU A 25 7.61 -6.63 9.95
C LEU A 25 6.39 -6.00 10.63
N ALA A 26 5.63 -5.17 9.93
CA ALA A 26 4.39 -4.61 10.46
C ALA A 26 3.36 -5.72 10.77
N GLY A 27 3.18 -6.67 9.85
CA GLY A 27 2.32 -7.83 10.07
C GLY A 27 2.83 -8.73 11.20
N TYR A 28 4.14 -8.94 11.27
CA TYR A 28 4.79 -9.72 12.33
C TYR A 28 4.55 -9.08 13.72
N ARG A 29 4.70 -7.75 13.83
CA ARG A 29 4.43 -6.99 15.06
C ARG A 29 2.97 -7.03 15.49
N GLU A 30 2.03 -7.01 14.54
CA GLU A 30 0.60 -7.11 14.83
C GLU A 30 0.21 -8.45 15.46
N ALA A 31 0.94 -9.50 15.16
CA ALA A 31 0.73 -10.82 15.74
C ALA A 31 1.44 -10.99 17.11
N ASP A 32 2.44 -10.14 17.41
CA ASP A 32 3.16 -10.19 18.69
C ASP A 32 2.39 -9.47 19.80
N GLU A 33 1.42 -10.16 20.38
CA GLU A 33 0.60 -9.65 21.49
C GLU A 33 1.44 -9.21 22.70
N LYS A 34 2.62 -9.81 22.90
CA LYS A 34 3.52 -9.51 24.03
C LYS A 34 4.37 -8.27 23.81
N GLN A 35 4.35 -7.69 22.63
CA GLN A 35 5.17 -6.52 22.24
C GLN A 35 6.67 -6.67 22.61
N SER A 36 7.18 -7.89 22.57
CA SER A 36 8.55 -8.26 22.96
C SER A 36 9.56 -8.26 21.80
N LEU A 37 9.13 -7.76 20.63
CA LEU A 37 9.90 -7.77 19.42
C LEU A 37 10.96 -6.66 19.41
N ASN A 38 12.22 -7.05 19.29
CA ASN A 38 13.35 -6.16 19.12
C ASN A 38 13.89 -6.27 17.69
N VAL A 39 13.79 -5.19 16.91
CA VAL A 39 14.18 -5.16 15.48
C VAL A 39 15.32 -4.18 15.29
N GLU A 40 16.43 -4.66 14.77
CA GLU A 40 17.55 -3.84 14.32
C GLU A 40 17.72 -3.93 12.80
N THR A 41 18.02 -2.79 12.17
CA THR A 41 18.29 -2.74 10.73
C THR A 41 19.72 -2.26 10.48
N LEU A 42 20.48 -3.06 9.77
CA LEU A 42 21.81 -2.70 9.27
C LEU A 42 21.69 -2.34 7.78
N SER A 43 22.01 -1.12 7.44
CA SER A 43 22.12 -0.68 6.05
C SER A 43 23.54 -0.91 5.56
N VAL A 44 23.71 -1.89 4.66
CA VAL A 44 25.02 -2.23 4.12
C VAL A 44 25.66 -1.06 3.37
N ALA A 45 24.85 -0.18 2.79
CA ALA A 45 25.31 1.04 2.12
C ALA A 45 26.02 2.03 3.07
N LYS A 46 25.72 1.96 4.37
CA LYS A 46 26.35 2.82 5.41
C LYS A 46 27.53 2.15 6.11
N LEU A 47 27.76 0.86 5.85
CA LEU A 47 28.82 0.10 6.50
C LEU A 47 30.11 0.07 5.66
N LYS A 48 31.23 0.11 6.33
CA LYS A 48 32.53 -0.08 5.72
C LYS A 48 32.92 -1.56 5.85
N ILE A 49 32.65 -2.33 4.79
CA ILE A 49 32.98 -3.76 4.73
C ILE A 49 33.88 -4.01 3.52
N ASN A 50 35.13 -4.34 3.79
CA ASN A 50 36.10 -4.69 2.75
C ASN A 50 35.87 -6.13 2.26
N PRO A 51 36.21 -6.45 0.99
CA PRO A 51 36.14 -7.81 0.48
C PRO A 51 36.96 -8.80 1.31
N CYS A 52 36.56 -10.08 1.33
CA CYS A 52 37.33 -11.14 1.96
C CYS A 52 38.66 -11.37 1.22
N LEU A 53 39.76 -11.41 1.94
CA LEU A 53 41.09 -11.65 1.37
C LEU A 53 41.42 -13.15 1.21
N GLY A 54 40.58 -14.07 1.66
CA GLY A 54 40.87 -15.51 1.65
C GLY A 54 42.06 -15.93 2.53
N CYS A 55 42.45 -15.13 3.50
CA CYS A 55 43.63 -15.34 4.31
C CYS A 55 43.49 -16.41 5.39
N PHE A 56 42.25 -16.85 5.69
CA PHE A 56 41.91 -17.84 6.74
C PHE A 56 42.40 -17.50 8.15
N ALA A 57 42.78 -16.26 8.43
CA ALA A 57 43.20 -15.84 9.77
C ALA A 57 42.08 -16.09 10.82
N CYS A 58 40.80 -15.93 10.42
CA CYS A 58 39.61 -16.20 11.23
C CYS A 58 39.45 -17.67 11.65
N TRP A 59 40.24 -18.57 11.09
CA TRP A 59 40.30 -19.97 11.50
C TRP A 59 41.58 -20.31 12.27
N LYS A 60 42.71 -19.69 11.89
CA LYS A 60 44.05 -20.03 12.41
C LYS A 60 44.55 -19.10 13.52
N ASN A 61 44.48 -17.78 13.27
CA ASN A 61 45.16 -16.80 14.13
C ASN A 61 44.15 -16.12 15.09
N THR A 62 42.95 -15.84 14.63
CA THR A 62 41.91 -15.18 15.39
C THR A 62 40.58 -15.95 15.27
N PRO A 63 40.50 -17.19 15.84
CA PRO A 63 39.31 -18.04 15.65
C PRO A 63 38.01 -17.33 16.00
N GLY A 64 37.06 -17.29 15.03
CA GLY A 64 35.78 -16.62 15.19
C GLY A 64 35.81 -15.12 14.97
N LYS A 65 36.95 -14.50 14.63
CA LYS A 65 37.08 -13.07 14.35
C LYS A 65 37.83 -12.84 13.04
N CYS A 66 37.37 -11.89 12.24
CA CYS A 66 38.09 -11.47 11.06
C CYS A 66 39.28 -10.58 11.43
N CYS A 67 40.42 -10.73 10.74
CA CYS A 67 41.61 -9.90 10.97
C CYS A 67 41.50 -8.51 10.32
N ILE A 68 40.54 -8.28 9.43
CA ILE A 68 40.31 -6.97 8.83
C ILE A 68 39.52 -6.12 9.83
N ASN A 69 40.09 -4.97 10.18
CA ASN A 69 39.45 -4.02 11.10
C ASN A 69 38.46 -3.11 10.34
N ASP A 70 37.24 -3.53 10.34
CA ASP A 70 36.10 -2.80 9.73
C ASP A 70 34.76 -3.19 10.43
N ASP A 71 33.60 -2.76 9.91
CA ASP A 71 32.32 -2.98 10.56
C ASP A 71 31.85 -4.44 10.58
N MET A 72 32.56 -5.36 9.92
CA MET A 72 32.13 -6.77 9.81
C MET A 72 32.05 -7.48 11.18
N GLN A 73 32.90 -7.10 12.15
CA GLN A 73 32.83 -7.71 13.48
C GLN A 73 31.48 -7.41 14.16
N MET A 74 31.04 -6.18 14.09
CA MET A 74 29.74 -5.76 14.60
C MET A 74 28.59 -6.49 13.88
N VAL A 75 28.69 -6.67 12.55
CA VAL A 75 27.69 -7.44 11.79
C VAL A 75 27.59 -8.88 12.27
N ILE A 76 28.74 -9.56 12.50
CA ILE A 76 28.77 -10.91 13.02
C ILE A 76 28.11 -11.00 14.40
N GLU A 77 28.41 -10.07 15.30
CA GLU A 77 27.78 -9.99 16.63
C GLU A 77 26.28 -9.83 16.56
N LYS A 78 25.79 -8.97 15.65
CA LYS A 78 24.35 -8.80 15.42
C LYS A 78 23.69 -10.03 14.78
N MET A 79 24.36 -10.74 13.89
CA MET A 79 23.86 -12.01 13.35
C MET A 79 23.75 -13.10 14.43
N LEU A 80 24.71 -13.14 15.36
CA LEU A 80 24.67 -14.06 16.50
C LEU A 80 23.59 -13.69 17.53
N TRP A 81 23.34 -12.40 17.71
CA TRP A 81 22.28 -11.88 18.59
C TRP A 81 20.87 -12.16 18.05
N ALA A 82 20.65 -12.15 16.75
CA ALA A 82 19.36 -12.29 16.13
C ALA A 82 18.81 -13.72 16.21
N ASP A 83 17.52 -13.87 16.49
CA ASP A 83 16.77 -15.13 16.35
C ASP A 83 16.31 -15.30 14.89
N ILE A 84 16.00 -14.19 14.21
CA ILE A 84 15.63 -14.15 12.79
C ILE A 84 16.53 -13.15 12.06
N THR A 85 17.16 -13.59 10.98
CA THR A 85 17.88 -12.70 10.06
C THR A 85 17.09 -12.52 8.76
N ILE A 86 16.71 -11.30 8.45
CA ILE A 86 16.03 -10.93 7.21
C ILE A 86 17.06 -10.32 6.26
N TRP A 87 17.29 -10.97 5.13
CA TRP A 87 18.10 -10.45 4.03
C TRP A 87 17.17 -9.68 3.09
N SER A 88 17.25 -8.36 3.12
CA SER A 88 16.42 -7.44 2.34
C SER A 88 17.27 -6.81 1.23
N PHE A 89 17.08 -7.18 -0.04
CA PHE A 89 17.95 -6.73 -1.11
C PHE A 89 17.26 -6.70 -2.49
N PRO A 90 17.61 -5.76 -3.38
CA PRO A 90 17.22 -5.84 -4.78
C PRO A 90 18.05 -6.91 -5.49
N LEU A 91 17.45 -7.61 -6.46
CA LEU A 91 18.18 -8.54 -7.32
C LEU A 91 19.04 -7.74 -8.31
N TYR A 92 20.35 -7.87 -8.26
CA TYR A 92 21.25 -7.24 -9.20
C TYR A 92 22.04 -8.30 -9.99
N TYR A 93 21.85 -8.26 -11.31
CA TYR A 93 22.51 -9.21 -12.23
C TYR A 93 22.29 -10.69 -11.78
N TYR A 94 21.05 -11.01 -11.44
CA TYR A 94 20.60 -12.32 -10.94
C TYR A 94 21.27 -12.77 -9.63
N SER A 95 21.84 -11.84 -8.85
CA SER A 95 22.52 -12.16 -7.59
C SER A 95 22.34 -11.05 -6.54
N LEU A 96 23.07 -11.17 -5.43
CA LEU A 96 23.16 -10.16 -4.40
C LEU A 96 23.88 -8.91 -4.92
N PRO A 97 23.54 -7.70 -4.45
CA PRO A 97 24.37 -6.52 -4.64
C PRO A 97 25.79 -6.75 -4.14
N SER A 98 26.79 -6.18 -4.82
CA SER A 98 28.22 -6.42 -4.56
C SER A 98 28.63 -6.20 -3.10
N GLN A 99 28.14 -5.13 -2.48
CA GLN A 99 28.42 -4.82 -1.07
C GLN A 99 27.83 -5.87 -0.12
N LEU A 100 26.60 -6.34 -0.40
CA LEU A 100 25.97 -7.41 0.37
C LEU A 100 26.69 -8.74 0.17
N LYS A 101 27.19 -8.99 -1.04
CA LYS A 101 28.01 -10.18 -1.32
C LYS A 101 29.35 -10.13 -0.58
N ALA A 102 29.98 -8.96 -0.47
CA ALA A 102 31.19 -8.78 0.33
C ALA A 102 30.93 -9.11 1.81
N LEU A 103 29.80 -8.65 2.37
CA LEU A 103 29.37 -9.02 3.73
C LEU A 103 29.19 -10.54 3.85
N MET A 104 28.52 -11.17 2.88
CA MET A 104 28.28 -12.62 2.89
C MET A 104 29.61 -13.41 2.88
N ASP A 105 30.58 -13.04 2.04
CA ASP A 105 31.86 -13.70 1.96
C ASP A 105 32.67 -13.57 3.26
N ARG A 106 32.40 -12.56 4.05
CA ARG A 106 33.07 -12.29 5.33
C ARG A 106 32.44 -13.02 6.53
N GLN A 107 31.46 -13.92 6.31
CA GLN A 107 30.86 -14.75 7.37
C GLN A 107 31.68 -15.98 7.74
N LEU A 108 32.81 -16.20 7.11
CA LEU A 108 33.71 -17.34 7.38
C LEU A 108 34.06 -17.51 8.87
N PRO A 109 34.17 -16.45 9.71
CA PRO A 109 34.38 -16.60 11.17
C PRO A 109 33.28 -17.40 11.89
N LEU A 110 32.06 -17.47 11.31
CA LEU A 110 30.93 -18.24 11.86
C LEU A 110 31.07 -19.75 11.67
N THR A 111 32.09 -20.21 10.91
CA THR A 111 32.32 -21.63 10.61
C THR A 111 33.64 -22.13 11.22
N LEU A 112 33.72 -23.44 11.34
CA LEU A 112 34.97 -24.15 11.75
C LEU A 112 35.73 -24.60 10.50
N PRO A 113 37.07 -24.76 10.59
CA PRO A 113 37.90 -25.16 9.45
C PRO A 113 37.73 -26.62 9.02
N PHE A 114 37.00 -27.42 9.80
CA PHE A 114 36.86 -28.84 9.56
C PHE A 114 35.89 -29.14 8.42
N MET A 115 36.15 -30.20 7.68
CA MET A 115 35.26 -30.62 6.61
C MET A 115 34.12 -31.51 7.15
N ARG A 116 32.93 -31.30 6.67
CA ARG A 116 31.76 -32.16 6.92
C ARG A 116 31.80 -33.37 5.98
N SER A 117 31.63 -34.56 6.54
CA SER A 117 31.53 -35.82 5.77
C SER A 117 30.10 -36.22 5.43
N ASP A 118 29.10 -35.58 6.05
CA ASP A 118 27.68 -35.87 5.91
C ASP A 118 27.01 -35.18 4.71
N THR A 119 27.80 -34.46 3.91
CA THR A 119 27.29 -33.78 2.69
C THR A 119 28.05 -34.27 1.45
N ARG A 120 27.28 -34.47 0.34
CA ARG A 120 27.86 -34.95 -0.91
C ARG A 120 28.94 -34.01 -1.50
N SER A 121 28.81 -32.70 -1.29
CA SER A 121 29.67 -31.68 -1.89
C SER A 121 30.69 -31.08 -0.90
N GLY A 122 30.74 -31.57 0.34
CA GLY A 122 31.54 -31.00 1.42
C GLY A 122 30.84 -29.74 2.02
N GLY A 123 31.45 -29.22 3.08
CA GLY A 123 30.99 -28.03 3.80
C GLY A 123 31.78 -27.89 5.10
N HIS A 124 31.50 -26.82 5.85
CA HIS A 124 32.12 -26.56 7.15
C HIS A 124 31.04 -26.53 8.24
N PRO A 125 31.26 -27.12 9.41
CA PRO A 125 30.33 -27.03 10.52
C PRO A 125 30.26 -25.59 11.04
N SER A 126 29.11 -25.21 11.59
CA SER A 126 29.01 -23.94 12.29
C SER A 126 29.86 -23.92 13.55
N ARG A 127 30.44 -22.76 13.87
CA ARG A 127 31.17 -22.53 15.11
C ARG A 127 30.22 -22.33 16.31
N TYR A 128 29.04 -21.83 16.02
CA TYR A 128 28.01 -21.47 17.01
C TYR A 128 26.76 -22.32 16.79
N ASP A 129 25.96 -22.49 17.82
CA ASP A 129 24.66 -23.11 17.68
C ASP A 129 23.71 -22.16 16.87
N MET A 130 23.35 -22.60 15.68
CA MET A 130 22.48 -21.88 14.75
C MET A 130 21.17 -22.62 14.51
N SER A 131 20.89 -23.71 15.25
CA SER A 131 19.77 -24.61 15.00
C SER A 131 18.39 -23.93 15.07
N GLU A 132 18.23 -23.01 16.01
CA GLU A 132 16.98 -22.28 16.22
C GLU A 132 16.88 -20.98 15.43
N LYS A 133 17.93 -20.58 14.69
CA LYS A 133 17.96 -19.34 13.95
C LYS A 133 17.24 -19.48 12.61
N LYS A 134 16.38 -18.51 12.33
CA LYS A 134 15.59 -18.48 11.10
C LYS A 134 16.13 -17.46 10.10
N THR A 135 16.04 -17.80 8.83
CA THR A 135 16.44 -16.91 7.72
C THR A 135 15.25 -16.58 6.85
N VAL A 136 15.07 -15.31 6.52
CA VAL A 136 14.06 -14.82 5.60
C VAL A 136 14.73 -14.01 4.50
N LEU A 137 14.40 -14.28 3.25
CA LEU A 137 14.85 -13.53 2.08
C LEU A 137 13.69 -12.71 1.54
N ILE A 138 13.84 -11.41 1.53
CA ILE A 138 12.87 -10.49 0.92
C ILE A 138 13.60 -9.74 -0.18
N SER A 139 13.15 -9.90 -1.41
CA SER A 139 13.83 -9.30 -2.55
C SER A 139 12.87 -8.84 -3.63
N THR A 140 13.27 -7.79 -4.34
CA THR A 140 12.56 -7.27 -5.52
C THR A 140 13.47 -7.29 -6.73
N CYS A 141 12.91 -7.52 -7.93
CA CYS A 141 13.61 -7.36 -9.20
C CYS A 141 12.86 -6.46 -10.16
N GLY A 142 13.57 -5.92 -11.15
CA GLY A 142 13.01 -5.08 -12.21
C GLY A 142 12.35 -5.86 -13.35
N PHE A 143 12.31 -7.19 -13.30
CA PHE A 143 11.64 -8.03 -14.30
C PHE A 143 10.14 -8.13 -14.03
N TYR A 144 9.36 -8.51 -15.05
CA TYR A 144 7.91 -8.62 -14.89
C TYR A 144 7.49 -9.70 -13.88
N THR A 145 8.32 -10.71 -13.64
CA THR A 145 8.07 -11.79 -12.66
C THR A 145 9.32 -12.07 -11.85
N ALA A 146 9.13 -12.62 -10.66
CA ALA A 146 10.20 -13.19 -9.84
C ALA A 146 10.57 -14.62 -10.28
N GLU A 147 9.66 -15.31 -10.98
CA GLU A 147 9.84 -16.72 -11.39
C GLU A 147 11.12 -16.89 -12.24
N SER A 148 11.92 -17.89 -11.91
CA SER A 148 13.21 -18.25 -12.53
C SER A 148 14.32 -17.18 -12.44
N ASN A 149 14.02 -15.97 -11.96
CA ASN A 149 15.04 -14.92 -11.83
C ASN A 149 15.89 -15.05 -10.56
N TYR A 150 15.43 -15.84 -9.59
CA TYR A 150 16.09 -16.03 -8.28
C TYR A 150 16.77 -17.39 -8.11
N ASP A 151 16.92 -18.19 -9.16
CA ASP A 151 17.48 -19.55 -9.10
C ASP A 151 18.91 -19.56 -8.53
N SER A 152 19.74 -18.58 -8.89
CA SER A 152 21.10 -18.43 -8.36
C SER A 152 21.12 -18.13 -6.86
N ILE A 153 20.20 -17.27 -6.40
CA ILE A 153 20.03 -16.92 -4.98
C ILE A 153 19.55 -18.14 -4.21
N THR A 154 18.52 -18.81 -4.71
CA THR A 154 17.98 -20.02 -4.10
C THR A 154 19.05 -21.11 -3.99
N ALA A 155 19.80 -21.38 -5.06
CA ALA A 155 20.91 -22.34 -5.04
C ALA A 155 21.99 -21.96 -4.02
N GLN A 156 22.31 -20.68 -3.87
CA GLN A 156 23.28 -20.21 -2.88
C GLN A 156 22.77 -20.43 -1.45
N PHE A 157 21.54 -20.01 -1.14
CA PHE A 157 20.97 -20.16 0.20
C PHE A 157 20.65 -21.62 0.55
N ASP A 158 20.32 -22.48 -0.43
CA ASP A 158 20.25 -23.93 -0.23
C ASP A 158 21.56 -24.52 0.29
N LYS A 159 22.71 -23.97 -0.12
CA LYS A 159 24.01 -24.40 0.39
C LYS A 159 24.33 -23.83 1.79
N LEU A 160 23.87 -22.62 2.07
CA LEU A 160 24.15 -21.93 3.34
C LEU A 160 23.24 -22.40 4.47
N CYS A 161 21.93 -22.51 4.20
CA CYS A 161 20.92 -22.78 5.21
C CYS A 161 20.37 -24.21 5.14
N GLY A 162 20.59 -24.93 4.04
CA GLY A 162 19.92 -26.19 3.71
C GLY A 162 18.61 -25.94 2.92
N LYS A 163 18.25 -26.90 2.08
CA LYS A 163 17.03 -26.80 1.29
C LYS A 163 15.82 -26.63 2.18
N GLN A 164 14.98 -25.66 1.83
CA GLN A 164 13.70 -25.35 2.52
C GLN A 164 13.85 -24.88 4.00
N ASN A 165 15.07 -24.60 4.46
CA ASN A 165 15.30 -24.08 5.81
C ASN A 165 15.34 -22.56 5.88
N TYR A 166 14.73 -21.88 4.90
CA TYR A 166 14.56 -20.44 4.89
C TYR A 166 13.27 -20.07 4.17
N THR A 167 12.76 -18.88 4.43
CA THR A 167 11.53 -18.36 3.82
C THR A 167 11.88 -17.32 2.78
N THR A 168 11.16 -17.32 1.65
CA THR A 168 11.38 -16.38 0.55
C THR A 168 10.13 -15.56 0.26
N LEU A 169 10.31 -14.26 0.06
CA LEU A 169 9.33 -13.33 -0.48
C LEU A 169 9.99 -12.59 -1.64
N PHE A 170 9.84 -13.11 -2.84
CA PHE A 170 10.41 -12.54 -4.05
C PHE A 170 9.33 -11.86 -4.88
N CYS A 171 9.56 -10.63 -5.27
CA CYS A 171 8.59 -9.81 -5.99
C CYS A 171 9.20 -9.28 -7.28
N GLY A 172 8.53 -9.55 -8.41
CA GLY A 172 8.80 -8.89 -9.68
C GLY A 172 8.28 -7.45 -9.69
N GLN A 173 8.52 -6.73 -10.78
CA GLN A 173 8.02 -5.37 -11.00
C GLN A 173 8.40 -4.38 -9.87
N GLY A 174 9.55 -4.62 -9.22
CA GLY A 174 9.97 -3.94 -7.99
C GLY A 174 10.12 -2.43 -8.11
N GLU A 175 10.40 -1.90 -9.30
CA GLU A 175 10.53 -0.45 -9.51
C GLU A 175 9.19 0.28 -9.40
N LEU A 176 8.05 -0.40 -9.56
CA LEU A 176 6.72 0.21 -9.44
C LEU A 176 6.42 0.70 -8.02
N PHE A 177 7.07 0.14 -7.00
CA PHE A 177 6.89 0.58 -5.61
C PHE A 177 7.37 2.01 -5.33
N GLN A 178 8.15 2.62 -6.22
CA GLN A 178 8.57 4.03 -6.10
C GLN A 178 7.68 4.99 -6.90
N VAL A 179 6.74 4.48 -7.70
CA VAL A 179 5.86 5.28 -8.56
C VAL A 179 4.62 5.70 -7.78
N PRO A 180 4.48 6.98 -7.38
CA PRO A 180 3.38 7.43 -6.52
C PRO A 180 2.00 7.22 -7.16
N GLU A 181 1.90 7.35 -8.48
CA GLU A 181 0.68 7.17 -9.27
C GLU A 181 0.11 5.74 -9.16
N LEU A 182 0.96 4.77 -8.85
CA LEU A 182 0.60 3.36 -8.70
C LEU A 182 0.41 2.93 -7.23
N SER A 183 0.36 3.89 -6.30
CA SER A 183 0.29 3.62 -4.86
C SER A 183 -0.87 2.68 -4.47
N LYS A 184 -2.04 2.80 -5.10
CA LYS A 184 -3.19 1.93 -4.84
C LYS A 184 -2.88 0.45 -5.13
N HIS A 185 -2.16 0.16 -6.23
CA HIS A 185 -1.78 -1.20 -6.62
C HIS A 185 -0.67 -1.74 -5.72
N THR A 186 0.35 -0.94 -5.46
CA THR A 186 1.47 -1.34 -4.61
C THR A 186 1.05 -1.51 -3.15
N GLU A 187 0.11 -0.71 -2.62
CA GLU A 187 -0.45 -0.89 -1.27
C GLU A 187 -1.23 -2.21 -1.14
N ALA A 188 -1.95 -2.64 -2.18
CA ALA A 188 -2.62 -3.94 -2.18
C ALA A 188 -1.61 -5.09 -2.05
N ALA A 189 -0.51 -5.06 -2.82
CA ALA A 189 0.57 -6.03 -2.70
C ALA A 189 1.26 -6.00 -1.32
N LEU A 190 1.55 -4.80 -0.79
CA LEU A 190 2.12 -4.65 0.56
C LEU A 190 1.19 -5.18 1.65
N SER A 191 -0.13 -5.14 1.45
CA SER A 191 -1.08 -5.73 2.39
C SER A 191 -0.97 -7.27 2.44
N VAL A 192 -0.71 -7.91 1.31
CA VAL A 192 -0.44 -9.37 1.24
C VAL A 192 0.88 -9.71 1.93
N VAL A 193 1.93 -8.90 1.72
CA VAL A 193 3.22 -9.05 2.42
C VAL A 193 3.05 -8.88 3.94
N ARG A 194 2.22 -7.94 4.37
CA ARG A 194 1.88 -7.75 5.79
C ARG A 194 1.15 -8.97 6.36
N GLN A 195 0.20 -9.53 5.61
CA GLN A 195 -0.47 -10.79 6.00
C GLN A 195 0.53 -11.94 6.13
N ALA A 196 1.49 -12.06 5.19
CA ALA A 196 2.55 -13.05 5.27
C ALA A 196 3.40 -12.92 6.55
N GLY A 197 3.73 -11.69 6.96
CA GLY A 197 4.43 -11.44 8.21
C GLY A 197 3.66 -11.90 9.45
N LYS A 198 2.34 -11.65 9.47
CA LYS A 198 1.45 -12.09 10.54
C LYS A 198 1.36 -13.63 10.62
N GLU A 199 1.27 -14.28 9.48
CA GLU A 199 1.21 -15.75 9.40
C GLU A 199 2.55 -16.38 9.79
N TYR A 200 3.66 -15.79 9.36
CA TYR A 200 5.01 -16.27 9.69
C TYR A 200 5.28 -16.21 11.21
N TYR A 201 4.77 -15.21 11.94
CA TYR A 201 4.81 -15.19 13.40
C TYR A 201 4.14 -16.42 14.00
N ASN A 202 3.02 -16.87 13.44
CA ASN A 202 2.26 -18.04 13.90
C ASN A 202 2.82 -19.39 13.39
N GLY A 203 4.00 -19.39 12.76
CA GLY A 203 4.73 -20.59 12.34
C GLY A 203 5.07 -20.64 10.87
N SER A 204 4.11 -20.48 9.96
CA SER A 204 4.34 -20.54 8.50
C SER A 204 3.36 -19.68 7.72
N ILE A 205 3.79 -19.22 6.56
CA ILE A 205 2.93 -18.52 5.59
C ILE A 205 2.01 -19.55 4.93
N ARG A 206 0.72 -19.25 4.87
CA ARG A 206 -0.28 -20.12 4.26
C ARG A 206 -0.11 -20.18 2.75
N GLU A 207 -0.53 -21.31 2.16
CA GLU A 207 -0.43 -21.50 0.71
C GLU A 207 -1.25 -20.47 -0.08
N GLU A 208 -2.42 -20.07 0.42
CA GLU A 208 -3.22 -18.99 -0.18
C GLU A 208 -2.44 -17.67 -0.25
N THR A 209 -1.76 -17.31 0.84
CA THR A 209 -0.94 -16.10 0.90
C THR A 209 0.29 -16.23 0.01
N ASN A 210 0.94 -17.40 -0.02
CA ASN A 210 2.05 -17.68 -0.93
C ASN A 210 1.65 -17.56 -2.41
N THR A 211 0.45 -17.97 -2.77
CA THR A 211 -0.09 -17.82 -4.13
C THR A 211 -0.29 -16.33 -4.46
N LYS A 212 -0.90 -15.57 -3.55
CA LYS A 212 -1.09 -14.11 -3.72
C LYS A 212 0.23 -13.34 -3.80
N LEU A 213 1.26 -13.77 -3.08
CA LEU A 213 2.61 -13.14 -3.15
C LEU A 213 3.27 -13.30 -4.53
N LYS A 214 2.84 -14.29 -5.33
CA LYS A 214 3.34 -14.52 -6.69
C LYS A 214 2.52 -13.80 -7.77
N GLU A 215 1.39 -13.19 -7.39
CA GLU A 215 0.56 -12.43 -8.35
C GLU A 215 1.33 -11.21 -8.87
N LEU A 216 1.17 -10.94 -10.16
CA LEU A 216 1.77 -9.80 -10.80
C LEU A 216 1.01 -8.52 -10.41
N LEU A 217 1.73 -7.41 -10.19
CA LEU A 217 1.11 -6.10 -9.99
C LEU A 217 0.34 -5.65 -11.23
N PHE A 218 0.93 -5.90 -12.41
CA PHE A 218 0.34 -5.65 -13.71
C PHE A 218 0.60 -6.84 -14.66
N PRO A 219 -0.27 -7.08 -15.65
CA PRO A 219 -0.01 -8.01 -16.74
C PRO A 219 1.32 -7.69 -17.41
N ARG A 220 1.96 -8.72 -17.98
CA ARG A 220 3.30 -8.62 -18.56
C ARG A 220 3.41 -7.49 -19.61
N ASP A 221 2.49 -7.49 -20.56
CA ASP A 221 2.47 -6.53 -21.66
C ASP A 221 2.28 -5.08 -21.18
N VAL A 222 1.45 -4.88 -20.14
CA VAL A 222 1.23 -3.56 -19.51
C VAL A 222 2.52 -3.10 -18.80
N PHE A 223 3.12 -4.01 -18.02
CA PHE A 223 4.36 -3.70 -17.32
C PHE A 223 5.51 -3.36 -18.28
N GLU A 224 5.69 -4.15 -19.34
CA GLU A 224 6.75 -3.92 -20.34
C GLU A 224 6.57 -2.56 -21.02
N ARG A 225 5.33 -2.20 -21.45
CA ARG A 225 5.07 -0.87 -22.03
C ARG A 225 5.33 0.28 -21.05
N MET A 226 4.93 0.13 -19.76
CA MET A 226 5.23 1.13 -18.74
C MET A 226 6.72 1.27 -18.47
N ALA A 227 7.43 0.14 -18.40
CA ALA A 227 8.87 0.11 -18.19
C ALA A 227 9.62 0.77 -19.34
N ASP A 228 9.30 0.42 -20.58
CA ASP A 228 9.91 1.02 -21.78
C ASP A 228 9.64 2.53 -21.82
N ALA A 229 8.40 2.96 -21.59
CA ALA A 229 8.06 4.38 -21.54
C ALA A 229 8.82 5.12 -20.41
N SER A 230 9.10 4.46 -19.28
CA SER A 230 9.79 5.09 -18.15
C SER A 230 11.23 5.51 -18.44
N TRP A 231 11.88 4.89 -19.42
CA TRP A 231 13.24 5.25 -19.83
C TRP A 231 13.28 6.59 -20.56
N GLY A 232 12.18 7.02 -21.17
CA GLY A 232 12.10 8.26 -21.92
C GLY A 232 13.07 8.31 -23.09
N ILE A 233 13.24 7.19 -23.74
CA ILE A 233 14.12 7.03 -24.92
C ILE A 233 13.27 6.50 -26.06
N SER A 234 13.22 7.23 -27.17
CA SER A 234 12.56 6.78 -28.39
C SER A 234 13.29 5.59 -29.04
N SER A 235 12.65 4.94 -29.98
CA SER A 235 13.28 3.88 -30.78
C SER A 235 14.51 4.37 -31.57
N THR A 236 14.67 5.68 -31.76
CA THR A 236 15.84 6.33 -32.39
C THR A 236 16.96 6.66 -31.40
N GLY A 237 16.73 6.43 -30.06
CA GLY A 237 17.70 6.75 -29.01
C GLY A 237 17.65 8.20 -28.51
N GLU A 238 16.72 9.00 -28.98
CA GLU A 238 16.51 10.37 -28.52
C GLU A 238 15.70 10.41 -27.24
N LYS A 239 15.99 11.40 -26.36
CA LYS A 239 15.19 11.61 -25.14
C LYS A 239 13.80 12.11 -25.47
N GLU A 240 12.80 11.44 -24.93
CA GLU A 240 11.41 11.88 -25.00
C GLU A 240 11.10 12.97 -23.95
N ASP A 241 10.10 13.77 -24.27
CA ASP A 241 9.57 14.78 -23.34
C ASP A 241 8.87 14.12 -22.14
N ILE A 242 9.03 14.70 -20.95
CA ILE A 242 8.46 14.15 -19.70
C ILE A 242 6.93 14.02 -19.79
N SER A 243 6.25 14.96 -20.45
CA SER A 243 4.80 14.90 -20.62
C SER A 243 4.37 13.79 -21.58
N LEU A 244 5.18 13.48 -22.61
CA LEU A 244 4.96 12.34 -23.49
C LEU A 244 5.15 11.02 -22.74
N ILE A 245 6.23 10.90 -21.96
CA ILE A 245 6.50 9.73 -21.13
C ILE A 245 5.32 9.45 -20.20
N PHE A 246 4.89 10.48 -19.48
CA PHE A 246 3.75 10.39 -18.56
C PHE A 246 2.46 9.96 -19.28
N THR A 247 2.19 10.54 -20.45
CA THR A 247 1.00 10.21 -21.26
C THR A 247 1.06 8.78 -21.77
N LYS A 248 2.24 8.30 -22.20
CA LYS A 248 2.44 6.89 -22.60
C LYS A 248 2.26 5.92 -21.44
N GLN A 249 2.77 6.25 -20.26
CA GLN A 249 2.59 5.44 -19.04
C GLN A 249 1.11 5.35 -18.65
N MET A 250 0.39 6.47 -18.69
CA MET A 250 -1.05 6.50 -18.43
C MET A 250 -1.82 5.67 -19.47
N ALA A 251 -1.54 5.84 -20.74
CA ALA A 251 -2.17 5.06 -21.82
C ALA A 251 -1.89 3.56 -21.68
N ALA A 252 -0.70 3.17 -21.19
CA ALA A 252 -0.35 1.76 -20.95
C ALA A 252 -1.25 1.09 -19.89
N LEU A 253 -1.86 1.86 -18.99
CA LEU A 253 -2.81 1.36 -18.01
C LEU A 253 -4.20 1.05 -18.57
N TYR A 254 -4.42 1.25 -19.88
CA TYR A 254 -5.68 0.96 -20.53
C TYR A 254 -6.12 -0.49 -20.31
N ASN A 255 -7.39 -0.65 -19.91
CA ASN A 255 -8.03 -1.94 -19.72
C ASN A 255 -8.86 -2.29 -20.96
N PRO A 256 -8.43 -3.24 -21.81
CA PRO A 256 -9.18 -3.66 -23.00
C PRO A 256 -10.59 -4.20 -22.71
N ALA A 257 -10.87 -4.68 -21.49
CA ALA A 257 -12.22 -5.09 -21.11
C ALA A 257 -13.27 -3.96 -21.12
N GLY A 258 -12.81 -2.71 -21.08
CA GLY A 258 -13.65 -1.52 -21.26
C GLY A 258 -14.07 -1.24 -22.71
N TYR A 259 -13.47 -1.93 -23.70
CA TYR A 259 -13.78 -1.70 -25.12
C TYR A 259 -15.21 -2.14 -25.48
N LYS A 260 -15.94 -1.27 -26.14
CA LYS A 260 -17.38 -1.47 -26.50
C LYS A 260 -17.61 -1.52 -28.03
N GLY A 261 -16.65 -2.03 -28.78
CA GLY A 261 -16.78 -2.24 -30.23
C GLY A 261 -16.49 -1.01 -31.10
N LYS A 262 -16.03 0.10 -30.49
CA LYS A 262 -15.62 1.31 -31.21
C LYS A 262 -14.39 1.91 -30.54
N ASP A 263 -13.43 2.32 -31.35
CA ASP A 263 -12.22 3.02 -30.87
C ASP A 263 -12.60 4.35 -30.22
N ILE A 264 -11.97 4.64 -29.09
CA ILE A 264 -12.12 5.90 -28.37
C ILE A 264 -10.89 6.74 -28.69
N ILE A 265 -11.12 7.93 -29.23
CA ILE A 265 -10.06 8.86 -29.60
C ILE A 265 -10.22 10.11 -28.76
N PHE A 266 -9.24 10.43 -27.93
CA PHE A 266 -9.23 11.65 -27.17
C PHE A 266 -7.87 12.32 -27.16
N ASP A 267 -7.88 13.64 -27.05
CA ASP A 267 -6.70 14.46 -26.97
C ASP A 267 -6.52 14.98 -25.55
N ILE A 268 -5.27 14.99 -25.06
CA ILE A 268 -4.91 15.69 -23.84
C ILE A 268 -4.06 16.89 -24.24
N ASP A 269 -4.60 18.08 -24.03
CA ASP A 269 -3.94 19.35 -24.25
C ASP A 269 -3.39 19.88 -22.91
N TYR A 270 -2.07 19.78 -22.74
CA TYR A 270 -1.35 20.30 -21.60
C TYR A 270 -1.11 21.80 -21.73
N THR A 271 -2.03 22.59 -21.22
CA THR A 271 -2.13 24.05 -21.45
C THR A 271 -0.96 24.85 -20.87
N ASP A 272 -0.32 24.38 -19.80
CA ASP A 272 0.82 25.05 -19.14
C ASP A 272 2.16 24.84 -19.87
N ILE A 273 2.26 23.82 -20.71
CA ILE A 273 3.49 23.51 -21.47
C ILE A 273 3.30 23.54 -22.99
N GLY A 274 2.08 23.79 -23.47
CA GLY A 274 1.77 23.90 -24.91
C GLY A 274 1.99 22.59 -25.69
N LYS A 275 1.67 21.43 -25.06
CA LYS A 275 1.81 20.09 -25.67
C LYS A 275 0.45 19.42 -25.73
N CYS A 276 0.16 18.81 -26.89
CA CYS A 276 -1.06 18.05 -27.09
C CYS A 276 -0.74 16.65 -27.60
N TYR A 277 -1.32 15.64 -26.98
CA TYR A 277 -1.13 14.24 -27.35
C TYR A 277 -2.47 13.57 -27.60
N ARG A 278 -2.56 12.81 -28.70
CA ARG A 278 -3.75 11.98 -28.99
C ARG A 278 -3.59 10.58 -28.44
N ILE A 279 -4.60 10.12 -27.73
CA ILE A 279 -4.69 8.75 -27.23
C ILE A 279 -5.82 8.04 -27.97
N ILE A 280 -5.51 6.84 -28.49
CA ILE A 280 -6.48 5.99 -29.14
C ILE A 280 -6.58 4.69 -28.36
N LEU A 281 -7.77 4.38 -27.82
CA LEU A 281 -8.07 3.13 -27.15
C LEU A 281 -8.73 2.19 -28.16
N LYS A 282 -8.06 1.10 -28.51
CA LYS A 282 -8.50 0.07 -29.46
C LYS A 282 -8.93 -1.19 -28.72
N GLU A 283 -9.43 -2.17 -29.47
CA GLU A 283 -9.92 -3.43 -28.92
C GLU A 283 -8.94 -4.13 -27.97
N LYS A 284 -7.65 -4.10 -28.27
CA LYS A 284 -6.64 -4.85 -27.49
C LYS A 284 -5.53 -3.98 -26.89
N GLU A 285 -5.38 -2.76 -27.36
CA GLU A 285 -4.26 -1.89 -27.00
C GLU A 285 -4.64 -0.42 -27.00
N SER A 286 -3.79 0.41 -26.44
CA SER A 286 -3.82 1.86 -26.56
C SER A 286 -2.58 2.34 -27.32
N CYS A 287 -2.68 3.48 -28.00
CA CYS A 287 -1.52 4.14 -28.59
C CYS A 287 -1.57 5.65 -28.34
N VAL A 288 -0.39 6.26 -28.28
CA VAL A 288 -0.19 7.71 -28.11
C VAL A 288 0.45 8.27 -29.36
N LEU A 289 -0.09 9.36 -29.89
CA LEU A 289 0.41 10.05 -31.08
C LEU A 289 0.78 11.50 -30.72
N GLU A 290 1.92 11.98 -31.22
CA GLU A 290 2.39 13.36 -31.09
C GLU A 290 1.90 14.26 -32.22
N SER A 291 1.66 13.66 -33.39
CA SER A 291 1.16 14.36 -34.59
C SER A 291 -0.07 13.60 -35.08
N PHE A 292 -1.18 14.31 -35.28
CA PHE A 292 -2.44 13.70 -35.69
C PHE A 292 -3.30 14.64 -36.51
N ILE A 293 -4.18 14.08 -37.32
CA ILE A 293 -5.15 14.80 -38.16
C ILE A 293 -6.57 14.29 -37.79
N GLY A 294 -7.55 15.15 -37.89
CA GLY A 294 -8.95 14.84 -37.62
C GLY A 294 -9.37 15.18 -36.19
N ASN A 295 -10.67 15.19 -35.94
CA ASN A 295 -11.25 15.59 -34.67
C ASN A 295 -11.33 14.39 -33.72
N PRO A 296 -10.93 14.54 -32.45
CA PRO A 296 -11.18 13.54 -31.42
C PRO A 296 -12.67 13.55 -31.03
N THR A 297 -13.09 12.53 -30.28
CA THR A 297 -14.41 12.52 -29.63
C THR A 297 -14.42 13.42 -28.39
N THR A 298 -13.28 13.57 -27.74
CA THR A 298 -13.12 14.33 -26.48
C THR A 298 -11.76 15.02 -26.47
N ILE A 299 -11.70 16.22 -25.94
CA ILE A 299 -10.46 16.93 -25.62
C ILE A 299 -10.46 17.25 -24.13
N ILE A 300 -9.36 16.92 -23.45
CA ILE A 300 -9.12 17.27 -22.06
C ILE A 300 -8.10 18.38 -22.02
N HIS A 301 -8.52 19.59 -21.70
CA HIS A 301 -7.64 20.75 -21.52
C HIS A 301 -7.23 20.85 -20.05
N THR A 302 -5.98 20.64 -19.74
CA THR A 302 -5.48 20.60 -18.38
C THR A 302 -4.03 21.11 -18.30
N PRO A 303 -3.64 21.83 -17.25
CA PRO A 303 -2.22 21.96 -16.94
C PRO A 303 -1.60 20.58 -16.68
N PHE A 304 -0.40 20.33 -17.18
CA PHE A 304 0.33 19.07 -16.95
C PHE A 304 0.53 18.83 -15.45
N SER A 305 0.83 19.88 -14.69
CA SER A 305 0.95 19.84 -13.24
C SER A 305 -0.32 19.36 -12.54
N VAL A 306 -1.50 19.85 -12.97
CA VAL A 306 -2.81 19.43 -12.41
C VAL A 306 -3.09 17.97 -12.73
N TRP A 307 -2.88 17.55 -13.99
CA TRP A 307 -3.11 16.18 -14.40
C TRP A 307 -2.22 15.18 -13.66
N LYS A 308 -0.99 15.58 -13.40
CA LYS A 308 -0.05 14.81 -12.58
C LYS A 308 -0.52 14.71 -11.12
N SER A 309 -0.99 15.82 -10.51
CA SER A 309 -1.53 15.80 -9.14
C SER A 309 -2.78 14.92 -9.01
N ILE A 310 -3.62 14.84 -10.04
CA ILE A 310 -4.75 13.89 -10.08
C ILE A 310 -4.22 12.45 -10.12
N ALA A 311 -3.24 12.16 -10.94
CA ALA A 311 -2.67 10.81 -11.08
C ALA A 311 -2.02 10.31 -9.78
N VAL A 312 -1.31 11.17 -9.05
CA VAL A 312 -0.70 10.82 -7.73
C VAL A 312 -1.72 10.81 -6.59
N GLY A 313 -2.97 11.29 -6.84
CA GLY A 313 -4.04 11.30 -5.85
C GLY A 313 -3.95 12.47 -4.84
N GLU A 314 -3.19 13.52 -5.14
CA GLU A 314 -3.15 14.76 -4.35
C GLU A 314 -4.47 15.51 -4.42
N ILE A 315 -5.16 15.42 -5.56
CA ILE A 315 -6.51 15.94 -5.78
C ILE A 315 -7.32 14.91 -6.55
N SER A 316 -8.62 14.79 -6.27
CA SER A 316 -9.47 13.92 -7.09
C SER A 316 -9.82 14.58 -8.43
N GLY A 317 -10.03 13.77 -9.48
CA GLY A 317 -10.45 14.30 -10.78
C GLY A 317 -11.76 15.11 -10.71
N SER A 318 -12.71 14.67 -9.89
CA SER A 318 -13.97 15.39 -9.66
C SER A 318 -13.77 16.72 -8.93
N GLU A 319 -12.89 16.76 -7.94
CA GLU A 319 -12.56 17.99 -7.21
C GLU A 319 -11.82 18.99 -8.11
N ALA A 320 -10.87 18.52 -8.91
CA ALA A 320 -10.16 19.36 -9.88
C ALA A 320 -11.12 19.96 -10.92
N LEU A 321 -12.11 19.17 -11.38
CA LEU A 321 -13.14 19.65 -12.30
C LEU A 321 -14.04 20.69 -11.64
N MET A 322 -14.52 20.45 -10.41
CA MET A 322 -15.33 21.42 -9.66
C MET A 322 -14.59 22.73 -9.40
N LYS A 323 -13.28 22.67 -9.18
CA LYS A 323 -12.42 23.85 -9.04
C LYS A 323 -12.03 24.49 -10.37
N GLN A 324 -12.55 23.97 -11.50
CA GLN A 324 -12.25 24.44 -12.86
C GLN A 324 -10.75 24.46 -13.19
N LEU A 325 -9.97 23.53 -12.59
CA LEU A 325 -8.55 23.40 -12.85
C LEU A 325 -8.26 22.73 -14.21
N TYR A 326 -9.25 22.05 -14.78
CA TYR A 326 -9.26 21.53 -16.14
C TYR A 326 -10.69 21.55 -16.69
N PHE A 327 -10.84 21.45 -18.01
CA PHE A 327 -12.14 21.36 -18.66
C PHE A 327 -12.14 20.37 -19.84
N ILE A 328 -13.31 19.97 -20.28
CA ILE A 328 -13.49 18.95 -21.30
C ILE A 328 -14.34 19.52 -22.42
N GLU A 329 -13.90 19.27 -23.65
CA GLU A 329 -14.64 19.57 -24.85
C GLU A 329 -15.03 18.25 -25.56
N GLY A 330 -16.28 18.13 -26.01
CA GLY A 330 -16.81 16.94 -26.68
C GLY A 330 -17.55 15.98 -25.72
N ASP A 331 -17.34 14.68 -25.90
CA ASP A 331 -18.05 13.64 -25.13
C ASP A 331 -17.52 13.48 -23.71
N PHE A 332 -18.36 13.80 -22.74
CA PHE A 332 -18.03 13.71 -21.31
C PHE A 332 -18.06 12.27 -20.77
N ASP A 333 -18.66 11.34 -21.50
CA ASP A 333 -18.81 9.93 -21.09
C ASP A 333 -17.44 9.24 -20.83
N LEU A 334 -16.39 9.64 -21.55
CA LEU A 334 -15.04 9.15 -21.34
C LEU A 334 -14.59 9.36 -19.88
N LEU A 335 -14.83 10.54 -19.33
CA LEU A 335 -14.41 10.87 -17.98
C LEU A 335 -15.28 10.17 -16.92
N LEU A 336 -16.58 10.07 -17.14
CA LEU A 336 -17.49 9.35 -16.25
C LEU A 336 -17.13 7.86 -16.15
N LYS A 337 -16.58 7.30 -17.23
CA LYS A 337 -16.17 5.90 -17.33
C LYS A 337 -14.65 5.71 -17.21
N TRP A 338 -13.92 6.71 -16.72
CA TRP A 338 -12.45 6.67 -16.62
C TRP A 338 -11.94 5.41 -15.92
N ASP A 339 -12.58 5.03 -14.81
CA ASP A 339 -12.21 3.84 -14.04
C ASP A 339 -12.51 2.52 -14.78
N GLU A 340 -13.43 2.51 -15.76
CA GLU A 340 -13.65 1.35 -16.62
C GLU A 340 -12.51 1.16 -17.62
N TYR A 341 -11.96 2.27 -18.14
CA TYR A 341 -10.89 2.25 -19.15
C TYR A 341 -9.48 2.19 -18.54
N PHE A 342 -9.25 2.81 -17.40
CA PHE A 342 -7.94 2.92 -16.75
C PHE A 342 -7.92 2.41 -15.30
N GLY A 343 -9.01 1.79 -14.85
CA GLY A 343 -9.12 1.18 -13.53
C GLY A 343 -8.50 -0.21 -13.48
N LYS A 344 -8.65 -0.84 -12.31
CA LYS A 344 -8.12 -2.18 -12.02
C LYS A 344 -8.59 -3.18 -13.08
N GLN A 345 -7.67 -3.81 -13.80
CA GLN A 345 -7.96 -5.02 -14.56
C GLN A 345 -8.41 -6.11 -13.56
N GLN A 346 -9.70 -6.46 -13.60
CA GLN A 346 -10.18 -7.64 -12.88
C GLN A 346 -9.61 -8.85 -13.61
N GLY A 347 -8.62 -9.51 -13.00
CA GLY A 347 -8.25 -10.86 -13.40
C GLY A 347 -9.51 -11.72 -13.37
N THR A 348 -9.73 -12.47 -14.44
CA THR A 348 -10.79 -13.47 -14.56
C THR A 348 -10.50 -14.62 -13.61
N ASP A 349 -10.73 -14.41 -12.32
CA ASP A 349 -10.89 -15.48 -11.36
C ASP A 349 -12.11 -15.17 -10.50
N THR A 350 -13.14 -15.98 -10.73
CA THR A 350 -14.35 -16.04 -9.91
C THR A 350 -14.00 -16.54 -8.51
N VAL A 351 -13.38 -15.71 -7.70
CA VAL A 351 -13.40 -15.87 -6.26
C VAL A 351 -14.63 -15.15 -5.76
N LYS A 352 -15.60 -15.93 -5.31
CA LYS A 352 -16.76 -15.44 -4.57
C LYS A 352 -16.27 -14.52 -3.45
N ASN A 353 -16.37 -13.22 -3.70
CA ASN A 353 -16.22 -12.21 -2.66
C ASN A 353 -17.31 -12.44 -1.61
N THR A 354 -16.95 -13.04 -0.49
CA THR A 354 -17.65 -12.74 0.74
C THR A 354 -17.37 -11.27 1.02
N PRO A 355 -18.39 -10.41 1.08
CA PRO A 355 -18.17 -8.99 1.32
C PRO A 355 -17.58 -8.83 2.73
N VAL A 356 -16.35 -8.40 2.83
CA VAL A 356 -15.90 -7.67 4.01
C VAL A 356 -16.71 -6.38 3.99
N THR A 357 -17.82 -6.37 4.70
CA THR A 357 -18.65 -5.20 4.91
C THR A 357 -17.81 -4.22 5.75
N ASN A 358 -17.13 -3.29 5.09
CA ASN A 358 -16.78 -2.04 5.72
C ASN A 358 -18.13 -1.36 6.01
N ALA A 359 -18.64 -1.57 7.22
CA ALA A 359 -19.88 -0.96 7.65
C ALA A 359 -19.67 0.56 7.61
N LYS A 360 -20.34 1.22 6.64
CA LYS A 360 -20.24 2.67 6.46
C LYS A 360 -21.00 3.36 7.60
N THR A 361 -20.49 4.50 8.04
CA THR A 361 -21.23 5.45 8.88
C THR A 361 -22.32 6.10 8.03
N ASP A 362 -23.47 6.43 8.63
CA ASP A 362 -24.58 7.07 7.94
C ASP A 362 -25.12 8.26 8.75
N MET A 363 -24.99 9.45 8.21
CA MET A 363 -25.38 10.70 8.87
C MET A 363 -26.88 10.73 9.19
N ARG A 364 -27.71 9.97 8.47
CA ARG A 364 -29.14 9.84 8.78
C ARG A 364 -29.37 9.26 10.17
N TYR A 365 -28.47 8.42 10.67
CA TYR A 365 -28.59 7.85 12.00
C TYR A 365 -28.49 8.94 13.09
N VAL A 366 -27.54 9.85 12.99
CA VAL A 366 -27.30 10.91 13.98
C VAL A 366 -28.36 12.02 13.91
N LEU A 367 -28.87 12.33 12.72
CA LEU A 367 -29.81 13.46 12.51
C LEU A 367 -31.27 13.08 12.69
N THR A 368 -31.69 11.85 12.33
CA THR A 368 -33.11 11.44 12.38
C THR A 368 -33.75 11.60 13.76
N PRO A 369 -33.11 11.25 14.89
CA PRO A 369 -33.70 11.47 16.21
C PRO A 369 -34.07 12.94 16.46
N TRP A 370 -33.19 13.87 16.08
CA TRP A 370 -33.37 15.30 16.29
C TRP A 370 -34.47 15.88 15.38
N ILE A 371 -34.46 15.51 14.10
CA ILE A 371 -35.46 15.97 13.13
C ILE A 371 -36.87 15.50 13.54
N VAL A 372 -36.99 14.23 13.90
CA VAL A 372 -38.29 13.67 14.35
C VAL A 372 -38.73 14.32 15.66
N PHE A 373 -37.85 14.52 16.63
CA PHE A 373 -38.16 15.18 17.88
C PHE A 373 -38.68 16.59 17.64
N TRP A 374 -37.96 17.44 16.91
CA TRP A 374 -38.38 18.82 16.66
C TRP A 374 -39.67 18.93 15.85
N THR A 375 -39.88 18.05 14.87
CA THR A 375 -41.11 18.05 14.10
C THR A 375 -42.31 17.56 14.91
N ALA A 376 -42.20 16.41 15.50
CA ALA A 376 -43.31 15.76 16.19
C ALA A 376 -43.76 16.51 17.46
N VAL A 377 -42.80 17.05 18.24
CA VAL A 377 -43.07 17.80 19.47
C VAL A 377 -43.80 19.12 19.20
N ASN A 378 -43.55 19.77 18.08
CA ASN A 378 -44.27 21.01 17.70
C ASN A 378 -45.73 20.75 17.33
N PHE A 379 -46.13 19.54 16.93
CA PHE A 379 -47.53 19.19 16.70
C PHE A 379 -48.24 18.82 18.01
N HIS A 380 -47.60 18.01 18.86
CA HIS A 380 -48.16 17.61 20.13
C HIS A 380 -47.08 17.10 21.09
N ALA A 381 -46.84 17.78 22.20
CA ALA A 381 -45.76 17.51 23.12
C ALA A 381 -45.68 16.04 23.59
N PHE A 382 -46.77 15.49 24.10
CA PHE A 382 -46.77 14.10 24.59
C PHE A 382 -46.57 13.06 23.50
N TRP A 383 -47.39 13.14 22.41
CA TRP A 383 -47.27 12.19 21.30
C TRP A 383 -45.93 12.35 20.53
N GLY A 384 -45.42 13.58 20.45
CA GLY A 384 -44.10 13.84 19.86
C GLY A 384 -42.96 13.21 20.65
N ALA A 385 -43.03 13.26 21.98
CA ALA A 385 -42.09 12.57 22.85
C ALA A 385 -42.13 11.05 22.64
N MET A 386 -43.35 10.47 22.60
CA MET A 386 -43.53 9.01 22.42
C MET A 386 -42.99 8.54 21.03
N ILE A 387 -43.29 9.29 19.97
CA ILE A 387 -42.82 8.99 18.62
C ILE A 387 -41.29 9.05 18.59
N SER A 388 -40.69 10.05 19.22
CA SER A 388 -39.22 10.21 19.28
C SER A 388 -38.53 9.06 20.03
N LEU A 389 -39.12 8.61 21.16
CA LEU A 389 -38.63 7.42 21.89
C LEU A 389 -38.72 6.16 21.03
N LEU A 390 -39.82 5.97 20.29
CA LEU A 390 -39.98 4.83 19.39
C LEU A 390 -38.93 4.85 18.29
N VAL A 391 -38.69 6.02 17.69
CA VAL A 391 -37.66 6.18 16.63
C VAL A 391 -36.27 5.87 17.18
N CYS A 392 -35.92 6.37 18.36
CA CYS A 392 -34.62 6.05 18.99
C CYS A 392 -34.47 4.55 19.28
N ALA A 393 -35.54 3.84 19.58
CA ALA A 393 -35.52 2.39 19.80
C ALA A 393 -35.41 1.58 18.49
N VAL A 394 -36.03 2.06 17.39
CA VAL A 394 -36.09 1.35 16.12
C VAL A 394 -34.87 1.63 15.22
N LEU A 395 -34.29 2.83 15.28
CA LEU A 395 -33.11 3.19 14.49
C LEU A 395 -31.96 2.20 14.56
N PRO A 396 -31.57 1.68 15.75
CA PRO A 396 -30.52 0.67 15.85
C PRO A 396 -30.82 -0.62 15.07
N LEU A 397 -32.08 -0.95 14.86
CA LEU A 397 -32.51 -2.12 14.09
C LEU A 397 -32.46 -1.85 12.58
N LEU A 398 -32.88 -0.65 12.15
CA LEU A 398 -32.84 -0.25 10.74
C LEU A 398 -31.42 -0.12 10.20
N PHE A 399 -30.50 0.39 11.02
CA PHE A 399 -29.10 0.60 10.65
C PHE A 399 -28.13 -0.44 11.26
N TYR A 400 -28.58 -1.68 11.50
CA TYR A 400 -27.80 -2.70 12.18
C TYR A 400 -26.50 -3.09 11.43
N LYS A 401 -26.45 -2.87 10.10
CA LYS A 401 -25.28 -3.13 9.26
C LYS A 401 -24.28 -1.98 9.21
N ASN A 402 -24.63 -0.80 9.71
CA ASN A 402 -23.79 0.38 9.66
C ASN A 402 -22.83 0.42 10.86
N LYS A 403 -21.65 1.00 10.66
CA LYS A 403 -20.71 1.27 11.77
C LYS A 403 -21.32 2.36 12.66
N ARG A 404 -21.45 2.10 13.94
CA ARG A 404 -21.94 3.07 14.94
C ARG A 404 -20.81 3.95 15.40
N THR A 405 -21.11 5.23 15.56
CA THR A 405 -20.21 6.23 16.12
C THR A 405 -20.64 6.60 17.54
N VAL A 406 -19.75 7.28 18.27
CA VAL A 406 -20.10 7.86 19.57
C VAL A 406 -21.23 8.89 19.43
N TYR A 407 -21.28 9.61 18.32
CA TYR A 407 -22.31 10.63 18.06
C TYR A 407 -23.70 10.02 17.82
N ASP A 408 -23.80 8.84 17.22
CA ASP A 408 -25.08 8.09 17.08
C ASP A 408 -25.65 7.76 18.44
N VAL A 409 -24.83 7.29 19.36
CA VAL A 409 -25.23 6.95 20.72
C VAL A 409 -25.63 8.22 21.49
N LEU A 410 -24.84 9.29 21.38
CA LEU A 410 -25.14 10.56 22.03
C LEU A 410 -26.45 11.18 21.52
N SER A 411 -26.71 11.14 20.20
CA SER A 411 -27.96 11.66 19.62
C SER A 411 -29.18 10.89 20.14
N CYS A 412 -29.17 9.57 20.03
CA CYS A 412 -30.29 8.75 20.51
C CYS A 412 -30.49 8.89 22.02
N SER A 413 -29.42 8.93 22.82
CA SER A 413 -29.51 9.07 24.27
C SER A 413 -30.03 10.45 24.68
N SER A 414 -29.55 11.53 24.05
CA SER A 414 -29.97 12.89 24.33
C SER A 414 -31.44 13.11 23.98
N VAL A 415 -31.88 12.66 22.79
CA VAL A 415 -33.27 12.78 22.38
C VAL A 415 -34.19 11.93 23.24
N SER A 416 -33.77 10.72 23.64
CA SER A 416 -34.55 9.88 24.57
C SER A 416 -34.71 10.54 25.92
N LEU A 417 -33.63 11.13 26.48
CA LEU A 417 -33.70 11.85 27.76
C LEU A 417 -34.60 13.09 27.67
N LEU A 418 -34.47 13.88 26.60
CA LEU A 418 -35.33 15.06 26.37
C LEU A 418 -36.79 14.67 26.19
N SER A 419 -37.08 13.55 25.53
CA SER A 419 -38.43 13.04 25.37
C SER A 419 -39.03 12.59 26.70
N MET A 420 -38.25 11.92 27.58
CA MET A 420 -38.68 11.57 28.91
C MET A 420 -38.91 12.80 29.80
N LEU A 421 -38.04 13.81 29.71
CA LEU A 421 -38.22 15.08 30.41
C LEU A 421 -39.50 15.80 29.96
N LEU A 422 -39.80 15.77 28.65
CA LEU A 422 -40.99 16.43 28.11
C LEU A 422 -42.31 15.84 28.59
N ILE A 423 -42.35 14.56 28.91
CA ILE A 423 -43.54 13.90 29.50
C ILE A 423 -43.94 14.56 30.81
N ASN A 424 -42.97 15.03 31.60
CA ASN A 424 -43.17 15.61 32.95
C ASN A 424 -42.86 17.11 33.03
N SER A 425 -42.54 17.78 31.88
CA SER A 425 -42.10 19.16 31.86
C SER A 425 -42.77 19.95 30.69
N SER A 426 -42.65 21.28 30.73
CA SER A 426 -43.20 22.14 29.69
C SER A 426 -42.34 22.12 28.42
N ILE A 427 -42.97 22.11 27.24
CA ILE A 427 -42.32 22.25 25.94
C ILE A 427 -41.48 23.54 25.84
N ALA A 428 -41.93 24.62 26.52
CA ALA A 428 -41.22 25.91 26.53
C ALA A 428 -39.80 25.81 27.18
N VAL A 429 -39.55 24.79 28.00
CA VAL A 429 -38.24 24.56 28.61
C VAL A 429 -37.43 23.52 27.82
N VAL A 430 -38.09 22.44 27.43
CA VAL A 430 -37.40 21.30 26.78
C VAL A 430 -36.97 21.60 25.36
N LEU A 431 -37.76 22.36 24.61
CA LEU A 431 -37.43 22.65 23.21
C LEU A 431 -36.18 23.56 23.07
N PRO A 432 -36.07 24.70 23.79
CA PRO A 432 -34.78 25.46 23.77
C PRO A 432 -33.58 24.67 24.26
N LEU A 433 -33.78 23.83 25.29
CA LEU A 433 -32.72 22.96 25.83
C LEU A 433 -32.24 21.95 24.75
N SER A 434 -33.15 21.45 23.92
CA SER A 434 -32.80 20.52 22.84
C SER A 434 -31.90 21.18 21.79
N TYR A 435 -32.16 22.43 21.40
CA TYR A 435 -31.29 23.17 20.48
C TYR A 435 -29.93 23.48 21.09
N LEU A 436 -29.88 23.78 22.39
CA LEU A 436 -28.63 24.01 23.11
C LEU A 436 -27.76 22.75 23.13
N ILE A 437 -28.34 21.58 23.47
CA ILE A 437 -27.63 20.30 23.52
C ILE A 437 -27.12 19.93 22.13
N PHE A 438 -27.94 20.05 21.10
CA PHE A 438 -27.55 19.78 19.71
C PHE A 438 -26.40 20.70 19.28
N GLY A 439 -26.53 22.03 19.51
CA GLY A 439 -25.49 23.00 19.18
C GLY A 439 -24.18 22.75 19.93
N MET A 440 -24.24 22.38 21.22
CA MET A 440 -23.06 22.01 21.99
C MET A 440 -22.40 20.73 21.45
N MET A 441 -23.17 19.71 21.07
CA MET A 441 -22.65 18.50 20.50
C MET A 441 -21.84 18.79 19.22
N TRP A 442 -22.33 19.66 18.34
CA TRP A 442 -21.64 20.05 17.12
C TRP A 442 -20.42 20.96 17.41
N SER A 443 -20.55 21.92 18.31
CA SER A 443 -19.46 22.85 18.66
C SER A 443 -18.30 22.14 19.37
N ILE A 444 -18.60 21.23 20.30
CA ILE A 444 -17.57 20.43 20.98
C ILE A 444 -16.91 19.49 19.98
N SER A 445 -17.68 18.90 19.07
CA SER A 445 -17.11 18.01 18.05
C SER A 445 -16.09 18.71 17.16
N ALA A 446 -16.29 19.99 16.86
CA ALA A 446 -15.35 20.77 16.05
C ALA A 446 -13.98 20.95 16.74
N CYS A 447 -13.94 20.84 18.06
CA CYS A 447 -12.69 20.91 18.85
C CYS A 447 -12.01 19.54 19.04
N LEU A 448 -12.64 18.45 18.58
CA LEU A 448 -12.09 17.11 18.68
C LEU A 448 -11.20 16.76 17.49
N LYS A 449 -10.34 15.78 17.67
CA LYS A 449 -9.40 15.30 16.64
C LYS A 449 -10.10 14.81 15.37
N ILE A 450 -11.35 14.35 15.48
CA ILE A 450 -12.23 13.96 14.38
C ILE A 450 -13.58 14.66 14.61
N PRO A 451 -13.87 15.75 13.89
CA PRO A 451 -15.18 16.40 13.96
C PRO A 451 -16.32 15.49 13.52
N LEU A 452 -17.52 15.75 14.04
CA LEU A 452 -18.73 14.98 13.69
C LEU A 452 -18.96 14.93 12.17
N SER A 453 -18.85 16.06 11.49
CA SER A 453 -19.01 16.15 10.03
C SER A 453 -17.99 15.29 9.30
N ALA A 454 -16.73 15.27 9.74
CA ALA A 454 -15.67 14.47 9.14
C ALA A 454 -15.92 12.97 9.32
N GLU A 455 -16.38 12.52 10.51
CA GLU A 455 -16.61 11.11 10.78
C GLU A 455 -17.68 10.48 9.87
N TYR A 456 -18.71 11.23 9.48
CA TYR A 456 -19.74 10.76 8.56
C TYR A 456 -19.39 10.97 7.09
N SER A 457 -18.51 11.91 6.77
CA SER A 457 -18.08 12.18 5.39
C SER A 457 -16.82 11.37 5.00
N MET A 458 -16.10 10.81 5.95
CA MET A 458 -14.84 10.10 5.71
C MET A 458 -14.95 9.00 4.64
N ASN A 459 -16.05 8.25 4.61
CA ASN A 459 -16.23 7.17 3.65
C ASN A 459 -16.46 7.68 2.22
N ASP A 460 -16.95 8.91 2.07
CA ASP A 460 -17.21 9.54 0.77
C ASP A 460 -15.99 10.28 0.24
N TYR A 461 -15.05 10.64 1.12
CA TYR A 461 -13.84 11.41 0.81
C TYR A 461 -12.51 10.65 1.02
N GLY A 462 -12.52 9.32 1.04
CA GLY A 462 -11.29 8.52 1.08
C GLY A 462 -10.84 8.04 2.47
N GLY A 463 -11.74 8.03 3.47
CA GLY A 463 -11.50 7.44 4.79
C GLY A 463 -10.50 8.23 5.64
N ASP A 464 -9.72 7.54 6.49
CA ASP A 464 -8.75 8.15 7.41
C ASP A 464 -7.70 9.07 6.73
N LYS A 465 -7.53 8.95 5.41
CA LYS A 465 -6.63 9.83 4.64
C LYS A 465 -7.18 11.25 4.49
N ALA A 466 -8.50 11.42 4.52
CA ALA A 466 -9.12 12.75 4.44
C ALA A 466 -8.76 13.62 5.66
N LEU A 467 -8.60 13.00 6.84
CA LEU A 467 -8.24 13.71 8.07
C LEU A 467 -6.77 14.19 8.13
N ARG A 468 -5.93 13.71 7.23
CA ARG A 468 -4.52 14.13 7.14
C ARG A 468 -4.32 15.28 6.17
N ASN A 469 -5.38 15.73 5.51
CA ASN A 469 -5.34 16.88 4.63
C ASN A 469 -5.51 18.15 5.48
N PRO A 470 -4.55 19.12 5.47
CA PRO A 470 -4.63 20.33 6.26
C PRO A 470 -5.78 21.28 5.85
N LEU A 471 -6.62 20.90 4.88
CA LEU A 471 -7.83 21.62 4.45
C LEU A 471 -9.13 21.05 5.05
N PHE A 472 -9.06 20.03 5.89
CA PHE A 472 -10.13 19.51 6.74
C PHE A 472 -9.81 19.82 8.23
#